data_1b1f3b1b132bd1e8efe2e3adda2433e6
#
_entry.id   1b1f3b1b132bd1e8efe2e3adda2433e6
#
_cell.length_a   1.000
_cell.length_b   1.000
_cell.length_c   1.000
_cell.angle_alpha   90.00
_cell.angle_beta   90.00
_cell.angle_gamma   90.00
#
_symmetry.space_group_name_H-M   'P 1'
#
loop_
_entity.id
_entity.type
_entity.pdbx_description
1 polymer ?
#
loop_
_entity_poly.entity_id
_entity_poly.type
_entity_poly.pdbx_seq_one_letter_code
_entity_poly.pdbx_strand_id
1 'polypeptide(L)'
;MNIIATDLDGTIYLQSKLIPGVKNSIEVAKKNNFKFLFITNNSSETPYQIKNKLELMLSDEINISDIVSPLVILKNYLKDQNSKIYVHGSTNLKKYVTTFSNELCSIDKSEIILIGRTESFTKFDVENIVDAFYRGVNIIAMNKDLTFPINDLEFKDGNGAIVREIENIIGSNINSFGKPDLFYSQYLMSNFSNISAVIGDRVDTDVLLAKEINAKSYLVNSSIENHLDENISDFRFDTFSECVSSIIENSKN
;
A
#
# COMPACT_ATOMS: atom_id res chain seq x y z
N MET A 1 -8.13 -16.85 15.22
CA MET A 1 -7.29 -15.72 15.66
C MET A 1 -7.66 -14.53 14.78
N ASN A 2 -8.07 -13.44 15.40
CA ASN A 2 -8.47 -12.24 14.66
C ASN A 2 -7.23 -11.47 14.18
N ILE A 3 -7.32 -10.90 12.99
CA ILE A 3 -6.23 -10.12 12.39
C ILE A 3 -6.57 -8.64 12.46
N ILE A 4 -5.61 -7.85 12.92
CA ILE A 4 -5.59 -6.39 12.80
C ILE A 4 -4.65 -6.08 11.64
N ALA A 5 -5.17 -5.57 10.54
CA ALA A 5 -4.36 -4.99 9.47
C ALA A 5 -4.00 -3.56 9.87
N THR A 6 -2.74 -3.19 9.76
CA THR A 6 -2.28 -1.85 10.12
C THR A 6 -1.43 -1.24 9.02
N ASP A 7 -1.73 -0.01 8.67
CA ASP A 7 -0.82 0.81 7.86
C ASP A 7 0.50 1.05 8.60
N LEU A 8 1.52 1.50 7.89
CA LEU A 8 2.87 1.70 8.39
C LEU A 8 3.25 3.17 8.54
N ASP A 9 3.35 3.89 7.44
CA ASP A 9 3.82 5.27 7.39
C ASP A 9 2.73 6.23 7.91
N GLY A 10 2.97 6.91 9.04
CA GLY A 10 1.97 7.74 9.72
C GLY A 10 1.17 7.01 10.80
N THR A 11 1.22 5.67 10.83
CA THR A 11 0.46 4.84 11.76
C THR A 11 1.34 4.07 12.75
N ILE A 12 2.35 3.33 12.27
CA ILE A 12 3.33 2.60 13.10
C ILE A 12 4.56 3.45 13.34
N TYR A 13 5.05 4.11 12.30
CA TYR A 13 6.21 4.98 12.37
C TYR A 13 6.00 6.24 11.52
N LEU A 14 6.75 7.28 11.86
CA LEU A 14 6.89 8.46 11.03
C LEU A 14 8.36 8.54 10.57
N GLN A 15 8.61 8.46 9.25
CA GLN A 15 9.94 8.33 8.66
C GLN A 15 10.72 7.10 9.18
N SER A 16 11.67 7.31 10.09
CA SER A 16 12.49 6.26 10.71
C SER A 16 12.27 6.12 12.21
N LYS A 17 11.23 6.77 12.77
CA LYS A 17 10.96 6.78 14.21
C LYS A 17 9.63 6.08 14.50
N LEU A 18 9.67 5.11 15.41
CA LEU A 18 8.48 4.45 15.91
C LEU A 18 7.58 5.46 16.65
N ILE A 19 6.28 5.44 16.35
CA ILE A 19 5.30 6.28 17.05
C ILE A 19 5.17 5.80 18.50
N PRO A 20 5.13 6.73 19.48
CA PRO A 20 5.02 6.37 20.89
C PRO A 20 3.82 5.48 21.19
N GLY A 21 4.02 4.45 22.01
CA GLY A 21 2.97 3.53 22.43
C GLY A 21 2.71 2.36 21.49
N VAL A 22 3.12 2.42 20.21
CA VAL A 22 2.86 1.38 19.20
C VAL A 22 3.38 0.01 19.62
N LYS A 23 4.65 -0.08 20.05
CA LYS A 23 5.26 -1.36 20.46
C LYS A 23 4.46 -2.02 21.58
N ASN A 24 4.18 -1.29 22.65
CA ASN A 24 3.40 -1.80 23.78
C ASN A 24 1.99 -2.25 23.37
N SER A 25 1.34 -1.48 22.48
CA SER A 25 0.00 -1.82 22.01
C SER A 25 -0.03 -3.11 21.16
N ILE A 26 0.99 -3.32 20.31
CA ILE A 26 1.16 -4.57 19.57
C ILE A 26 1.35 -5.76 20.54
N GLU A 27 2.19 -5.60 21.56
CA GLU A 27 2.40 -6.65 22.57
C GLU A 27 1.10 -6.98 23.33
N VAL A 28 0.33 -5.95 23.71
CA VAL A 28 -0.96 -6.12 24.39
C VAL A 28 -1.97 -6.84 23.51
N ALA A 29 -2.09 -6.45 22.23
CA ALA A 29 -2.98 -7.10 21.30
C ALA A 29 -2.60 -8.59 21.07
N LYS A 30 -1.30 -8.90 20.92
CA LYS A 30 -0.82 -10.29 20.81
C LYS A 30 -1.20 -11.12 22.02
N LYS A 31 -1.10 -10.59 23.25
CA LYS A 31 -1.54 -11.25 24.48
C LYS A 31 -3.06 -11.49 24.53
N ASN A 32 -3.84 -10.71 23.77
CA ASN A 32 -5.29 -10.88 23.60
C ASN A 32 -5.67 -11.68 22.34
N ASN A 33 -4.76 -12.52 21.81
CA ASN A 33 -4.97 -13.40 20.66
C ASN A 33 -5.23 -12.67 19.32
N PHE A 34 -4.73 -11.47 19.15
CA PHE A 34 -4.70 -10.81 17.85
C PHE A 34 -3.37 -11.04 17.14
N LYS A 35 -3.45 -11.14 15.82
CA LYS A 35 -2.30 -11.13 14.92
C LYS A 35 -2.28 -9.80 14.16
N PHE A 36 -1.10 -9.25 13.90
CA PHE A 36 -0.94 -8.09 13.04
C PHE A 36 -0.61 -8.50 11.61
N LEU A 37 -1.21 -7.79 10.67
CA LEU A 37 -0.86 -7.77 9.26
C LEU A 37 -0.42 -6.34 8.92
N PHE A 38 0.81 -6.18 8.46
CA PHE A 38 1.41 -4.90 8.13
C PHE A 38 1.15 -4.58 6.66
N ILE A 39 0.31 -3.59 6.40
CA ILE A 39 -0.13 -3.21 5.05
C ILE A 39 0.41 -1.84 4.68
N THR A 40 0.87 -1.65 3.45
CA THR A 40 1.43 -0.37 3.01
C THR A 40 1.25 -0.15 1.52
N ASN A 41 1.22 1.13 1.09
CA ASN A 41 1.31 1.55 -0.31
C ASN A 41 2.77 1.79 -0.77
N ASN A 42 3.75 1.61 0.12
CA ASN A 42 5.15 1.75 -0.24
C ASN A 42 5.56 0.70 -1.28
N SER A 43 5.89 1.16 -2.48
CA SER A 43 6.40 0.34 -3.59
C SER A 43 7.90 0.53 -3.85
N SER A 44 8.59 1.26 -2.98
CA SER A 44 10.02 1.58 -3.11
C SER A 44 10.91 0.65 -2.28
N GLU A 45 10.37 0.09 -1.19
CA GLU A 45 11.05 -0.87 -0.31
C GLU A 45 10.56 -2.29 -0.58
N THR A 46 11.48 -3.24 -0.68
CA THR A 46 11.13 -4.66 -0.79
C THR A 46 10.50 -5.17 0.50
N PRO A 47 9.69 -6.25 0.46
CA PRO A 47 9.13 -6.85 1.69
C PRO A 47 10.18 -7.20 2.74
N TYR A 48 11.37 -7.60 2.33
CA TYR A 48 12.50 -7.86 3.25
C TYR A 48 13.04 -6.60 3.92
N GLN A 49 13.11 -5.48 3.18
CA GLN A 49 13.52 -4.19 3.76
C GLN A 49 12.50 -3.69 4.78
N ILE A 50 11.20 -3.80 4.45
CA ILE A 50 10.11 -3.47 5.37
C ILE A 50 10.18 -4.36 6.63
N LYS A 51 10.37 -5.68 6.46
CA LYS A 51 10.55 -6.62 7.56
C LYS A 51 11.68 -6.18 8.50
N ASN A 52 12.87 -5.97 7.95
CA ASN A 52 14.04 -5.60 8.74
C ASN A 52 13.84 -4.28 9.49
N LYS A 53 13.19 -3.30 8.85
CA LYS A 53 12.84 -2.01 9.46
C LYS A 53 11.89 -2.20 10.64
N LEU A 54 10.83 -3.00 10.47
CA LEU A 54 9.86 -3.30 11.53
C LEU A 54 10.50 -4.06 12.70
N GLU A 55 11.33 -5.06 12.43
CA GLU A 55 12.02 -5.84 13.47
C GLU A 55 12.96 -4.98 14.31
N LEU A 56 13.69 -4.06 13.68
CA LEU A 56 14.53 -3.09 14.38
C LEU A 56 13.71 -2.18 15.28
N MET A 57 12.59 -1.64 14.78
CA MET A 57 11.77 -0.69 15.51
C MET A 57 10.99 -1.34 16.65
N LEU A 58 10.39 -2.48 16.38
CA LEU A 58 9.54 -3.19 17.35
C LEU A 58 10.35 -4.07 18.29
N SER A 59 11.60 -4.40 17.97
CA SER A 59 12.44 -5.39 18.67
C SER A 59 11.71 -6.75 18.82
N ASP A 60 11.06 -7.18 17.74
CA ASP A 60 10.20 -8.36 17.68
C ASP A 60 10.38 -9.03 16.32
N GLU A 61 10.24 -10.34 16.25
CA GLU A 61 10.34 -11.09 15.01
C GLU A 61 9.06 -10.91 14.18
N ILE A 62 9.22 -10.53 12.90
CA ILE A 62 8.14 -10.33 11.96
C ILE A 62 8.19 -11.41 10.87
N ASN A 63 7.09 -12.12 10.70
CA ASN A 63 7.01 -13.05 9.58
C ASN A 63 6.84 -12.27 8.27
N ILE A 64 7.63 -12.61 7.26
CA ILE A 64 7.57 -11.96 5.93
C ILE A 64 6.17 -12.08 5.31
N SER A 65 5.44 -13.16 5.59
CA SER A 65 4.06 -13.36 5.12
C SER A 65 3.04 -12.41 5.77
N ASP A 66 3.41 -11.72 6.83
CA ASP A 66 2.57 -10.76 7.52
C ASP A 66 2.78 -9.32 7.01
N ILE A 67 3.52 -9.17 5.90
CA ILE A 67 3.75 -7.90 5.21
C ILE A 67 3.08 -7.95 3.85
N VAL A 68 2.19 -6.98 3.59
CA VAL A 68 1.54 -6.81 2.29
C VAL A 68 1.86 -5.41 1.75
N SER A 69 2.44 -5.39 0.56
CA SER A 69 2.79 -4.18 -0.16
C SER A 69 2.44 -4.34 -1.64
N PRO A 70 2.44 -3.27 -2.44
CA PRO A 70 2.24 -3.37 -3.89
C PRO A 70 3.21 -4.36 -4.57
N LEU A 71 4.43 -4.50 -4.04
CA LEU A 71 5.41 -5.45 -4.58
C LEU A 71 5.04 -6.92 -4.31
N VAL A 72 4.42 -7.21 -3.16
CA VAL A 72 3.92 -8.56 -2.85
C VAL A 72 2.78 -8.92 -3.79
N ILE A 73 1.85 -7.99 -4.01
CA ILE A 73 0.69 -8.20 -4.88
C ILE A 73 1.11 -8.33 -6.34
N LEU A 74 2.02 -7.47 -6.81
CA LEU A 74 2.62 -7.57 -8.13
C LEU A 74 3.25 -8.94 -8.37
N LYS A 75 4.06 -9.44 -7.42
CA LYS A 75 4.68 -10.76 -7.53
C LYS A 75 3.63 -11.87 -7.63
N ASN A 76 2.57 -11.79 -6.82
CA ASN A 76 1.47 -12.75 -6.88
C ASN A 76 0.70 -12.66 -8.20
N TYR A 77 0.45 -11.45 -8.71
CA TYR A 77 -0.24 -11.21 -9.97
C TYR A 77 0.51 -11.80 -11.17
N LEU A 78 1.84 -11.68 -11.18
CA LEU A 78 2.70 -12.16 -12.27
C LEU A 78 3.13 -13.63 -12.13
N LYS A 79 2.80 -14.29 -11.04
CA LYS A 79 3.30 -15.64 -10.68
C LYS A 79 3.10 -16.69 -11.77
N ASP A 80 1.94 -16.65 -12.43
CA ASP A 80 1.55 -17.64 -13.44
C ASP A 80 1.48 -17.02 -14.86
N GLN A 81 2.09 -15.84 -15.04
CA GLN A 81 2.08 -15.10 -16.31
C GLN A 81 3.49 -15.07 -16.92
N ASN A 82 3.55 -15.27 -18.22
CA ASN A 82 4.78 -15.09 -18.99
C ASN A 82 4.67 -13.87 -19.91
N SER A 83 4.35 -12.73 -19.33
CA SER A 83 4.11 -11.48 -20.06
C SER A 83 5.39 -10.66 -20.20
N LYS A 84 5.51 -9.98 -21.34
CA LYS A 84 6.55 -8.97 -21.58
C LYS A 84 6.20 -7.69 -20.84
N ILE A 85 7.09 -7.26 -19.96
CA ILE A 85 6.82 -6.16 -19.03
C ILE A 85 7.73 -4.98 -19.32
N TYR A 86 7.12 -3.81 -19.50
CA TYR A 86 7.82 -2.54 -19.41
C TYR A 86 7.59 -1.92 -18.04
N VAL A 87 8.66 -1.48 -17.39
CA VAL A 87 8.59 -0.81 -16.08
C VAL A 87 8.99 0.64 -16.25
N HIS A 88 8.02 1.54 -16.10
CA HIS A 88 8.28 2.95 -15.89
C HIS A 88 8.34 3.20 -14.39
N GLY A 89 9.52 3.33 -13.81
CA GLY A 89 9.70 3.46 -12.37
C GLY A 89 11.17 3.42 -11.95
N SER A 90 11.39 3.40 -10.64
CA SER A 90 12.74 3.43 -10.06
C SER A 90 13.58 2.21 -10.47
N THR A 91 14.90 2.38 -10.39
CA THR A 91 15.85 1.27 -10.60
C THR A 91 15.60 0.10 -9.65
N ASN A 92 15.17 0.39 -8.41
CA ASN A 92 14.84 -0.66 -7.44
C ASN A 92 13.62 -1.47 -7.85
N LEU A 93 12.56 -0.81 -8.34
CA LEU A 93 11.39 -1.52 -8.87
C LEU A 93 11.77 -2.42 -10.06
N LYS A 94 12.54 -1.89 -11.01
CA LYS A 94 13.04 -2.68 -12.17
C LYS A 94 13.82 -3.91 -11.71
N LYS A 95 14.77 -3.74 -10.79
CA LYS A 95 15.56 -4.84 -10.21
C LYS A 95 14.65 -5.85 -9.48
N TYR A 96 13.66 -5.39 -8.73
CA TYR A 96 12.75 -6.29 -8.03
C TYR A 96 11.95 -7.15 -9.01
N VAL A 97 11.39 -6.53 -10.05
CA VAL A 97 10.62 -7.26 -11.08
C VAL A 97 11.47 -8.34 -11.76
N THR A 98 12.75 -8.08 -12.05
CA THR A 98 13.64 -9.09 -12.65
C THR A 98 13.91 -10.30 -11.76
N THR A 99 13.60 -10.25 -10.46
CA THR A 99 13.80 -11.43 -9.58
C THR A 99 12.75 -12.53 -9.78
N PHE A 100 11.63 -12.23 -10.42
CA PHE A 100 10.53 -13.18 -10.60
C PHE A 100 9.81 -13.08 -11.95
N SER A 101 10.11 -12.08 -12.75
CA SER A 101 9.54 -11.89 -14.09
C SER A 101 10.56 -12.25 -15.15
N ASN A 102 10.08 -12.82 -16.23
CA ASN A 102 10.92 -13.44 -17.23
C ASN A 102 11.63 -12.45 -18.14
N GLU A 103 11.00 -11.33 -18.50
CA GLU A 103 11.62 -10.39 -19.44
C GLU A 103 11.12 -8.96 -19.28
N LEU A 104 12.02 -8.06 -18.93
CA LEU A 104 11.81 -6.64 -19.14
C LEU A 104 12.09 -6.29 -20.60
N CYS A 105 11.20 -5.54 -21.20
CA CYS A 105 11.30 -5.15 -22.60
C CYS A 105 11.13 -3.63 -22.78
N SER A 106 11.29 -3.16 -24.01
CA SER A 106 10.92 -1.80 -24.40
C SER A 106 9.41 -1.64 -24.49
N ILE A 107 8.91 -0.41 -24.35
CA ILE A 107 7.49 -0.08 -24.29
C ILE A 107 6.70 -0.53 -25.54
N ASP A 108 7.35 -0.53 -26.71
CA ASP A 108 6.77 -0.96 -27.98
C ASP A 108 6.49 -2.47 -28.06
N LYS A 109 7.17 -3.28 -27.23
CA LYS A 109 7.05 -4.73 -27.17
C LYS A 109 6.29 -5.24 -25.95
N SER A 110 5.86 -4.32 -25.06
CA SER A 110 5.24 -4.70 -23.81
C SER A 110 3.79 -5.16 -23.97
N GLU A 111 3.40 -6.11 -23.13
CA GLU A 111 2.03 -6.56 -22.91
C GLU A 111 1.47 -5.96 -21.62
N ILE A 112 2.36 -5.66 -20.68
CA ILE A 112 2.04 -4.99 -19.42
C ILE A 112 3.00 -3.82 -19.22
N ILE A 113 2.44 -2.67 -18.83
CA ILE A 113 3.19 -1.51 -18.37
C ILE A 113 2.95 -1.33 -16.88
N LEU A 114 4.03 -1.33 -16.09
CA LEU A 114 3.99 -0.99 -14.67
C LEU A 114 4.40 0.46 -14.48
N ILE A 115 3.51 1.26 -13.88
CA ILE A 115 3.81 2.65 -13.53
C ILE A 115 4.15 2.71 -12.04
N GLY A 116 5.41 2.93 -11.73
CA GLY A 116 5.91 3.15 -10.38
C GLY A 116 6.58 4.51 -10.26
N ARG A 117 6.78 4.94 -9.02
CA ARG A 117 7.41 6.22 -8.74
C ARG A 117 8.80 6.33 -9.36
N THR A 118 9.07 7.46 -9.99
CA THR A 118 10.38 7.86 -10.51
C THR A 118 10.61 9.35 -10.27
N GLU A 119 11.87 9.76 -10.21
CA GLU A 119 12.24 11.19 -10.10
C GLU A 119 12.21 11.91 -11.45
N SER A 120 12.22 11.15 -12.54
CA SER A 120 12.18 11.68 -13.90
C SER A 120 10.98 11.11 -14.66
N PHE A 121 9.90 11.87 -14.68
CA PHE A 121 8.74 11.58 -15.53
C PHE A 121 8.56 12.75 -16.49
N THR A 122 8.54 12.47 -17.76
CA THR A 122 8.47 13.49 -18.80
C THR A 122 7.15 13.41 -19.54
N LYS A 123 6.76 14.50 -20.21
CA LYS A 123 5.60 14.51 -21.09
C LYS A 123 5.69 13.43 -22.19
N PHE A 124 6.89 13.14 -22.66
CA PHE A 124 7.13 12.08 -23.64
C PHE A 124 6.82 10.68 -23.07
N ASP A 125 7.09 10.44 -21.79
CA ASP A 125 6.71 9.19 -21.13
C ASP A 125 5.19 9.04 -21.05
N VAL A 126 4.46 10.13 -20.73
CA VAL A 126 2.99 10.15 -20.76
C VAL A 126 2.47 9.78 -22.15
N GLU A 127 2.97 10.45 -23.19
CA GLU A 127 2.57 10.21 -24.57
C GLU A 127 2.79 8.75 -24.99
N ASN A 128 3.96 8.18 -24.69
CA ASN A 128 4.27 6.79 -25.00
C ASN A 128 3.36 5.79 -24.26
N ILE A 129 3.02 6.06 -23.00
CA ILE A 129 2.12 5.19 -22.21
C ILE A 129 0.68 5.29 -22.75
N VAL A 130 0.23 6.49 -23.09
CA VAL A 130 -1.08 6.72 -23.72
C VAL A 130 -1.17 5.99 -25.05
N ASP A 131 -0.15 6.09 -25.91
CA ASP A 131 -0.09 5.36 -27.18
C ASP A 131 -0.13 3.86 -26.96
N ALA A 132 0.56 3.35 -25.92
CA ALA A 132 0.52 1.93 -25.57
C ALA A 132 -0.88 1.49 -25.13
N PHE A 133 -1.60 2.32 -24.36
CA PHE A 133 -2.99 2.06 -23.97
C PHE A 133 -3.89 1.87 -25.20
N TYR A 134 -3.81 2.75 -26.19
CA TYR A 134 -4.60 2.63 -27.42
C TYR A 134 -4.18 1.47 -28.33
N ARG A 135 -3.01 0.90 -28.10
CA ARG A 135 -2.61 -0.39 -28.72
C ARG A 135 -3.15 -1.61 -27.94
N GLY A 136 -3.85 -1.41 -26.82
CA GLY A 136 -4.42 -2.49 -26.01
C GLY A 136 -3.44 -3.06 -24.96
N VAL A 137 -2.35 -2.37 -24.66
CA VAL A 137 -1.41 -2.79 -23.62
C VAL A 137 -2.06 -2.59 -22.23
N ASN A 138 -1.93 -3.56 -21.35
CA ASN A 138 -2.45 -3.48 -19.99
C ASN A 138 -1.55 -2.58 -19.12
N ILE A 139 -2.12 -1.48 -18.60
CA ILE A 139 -1.41 -0.53 -17.76
C ILE A 139 -1.83 -0.71 -16.32
N ILE A 140 -0.87 -0.87 -15.40
CA ILE A 140 -1.11 -1.04 -13.98
C ILE A 140 -0.17 -0.13 -13.18
N ALA A 141 -0.72 0.60 -12.23
CA ALA A 141 0.04 1.44 -11.32
C ALA A 141 0.51 0.65 -10.08
N MET A 142 1.65 1.00 -9.53
CA MET A 142 2.11 0.40 -8.26
C MET A 142 1.27 0.89 -7.08
N ASN A 143 0.88 2.15 -7.07
CA ASN A 143 -0.10 2.77 -6.17
C ASN A 143 -0.65 4.05 -6.81
N LYS A 144 -1.65 4.66 -6.18
CA LYS A 144 -2.27 5.92 -6.63
C LYS A 144 -2.17 7.05 -5.59
N ASP A 145 -1.21 6.98 -4.68
CA ASP A 145 -1.00 8.03 -3.70
C ASP A 145 -0.61 9.32 -4.40
N LEU A 146 -1.39 10.38 -4.21
CA LEU A 146 -1.17 11.67 -4.86
C LEU A 146 0.08 12.36 -4.36
N THR A 147 0.35 12.21 -3.07
CA THR A 147 1.50 12.79 -2.39
C THR A 147 2.15 11.78 -1.47
N PHE A 148 3.40 12.03 -1.11
CA PHE A 148 4.09 11.31 -0.05
C PHE A 148 4.95 12.29 0.77
N PRO A 149 5.09 12.08 2.10
CA PRO A 149 5.89 12.96 2.94
C PRO A 149 7.38 12.78 2.68
N ILE A 150 8.10 13.91 2.59
CA ILE A 150 9.57 13.94 2.60
C ILE A 150 10.07 14.17 4.02
N ASN A 151 9.38 15.05 4.74
CA ASN A 151 9.57 15.35 6.15
C ASN A 151 8.21 15.75 6.76
N ASP A 152 8.21 16.17 8.02
CA ASP A 152 6.99 16.47 8.78
C ASP A 152 6.15 17.63 8.20
N LEU A 153 6.72 18.44 7.29
CA LEU A 153 6.10 19.65 6.74
C LEU A 153 6.03 19.67 5.20
N GLU A 154 6.76 18.79 4.54
CA GLU A 154 6.88 18.82 3.07
C GLU A 154 6.40 17.52 2.43
N PHE A 155 5.58 17.67 1.41
CA PHE A 155 5.09 16.59 0.56
C PHE A 155 5.59 16.77 -0.87
N LYS A 156 5.84 15.67 -1.55
CA LYS A 156 6.07 15.64 -3.01
C LYS A 156 4.96 14.88 -3.70
N ASP A 157 4.84 15.13 -5.01
CA ASP A 157 3.95 14.37 -5.86
C ASP A 157 4.28 12.88 -5.80
N GLY A 158 3.25 12.10 -5.54
CA GLY A 158 3.30 10.64 -5.53
C GLY A 158 3.08 10.06 -6.92
N ASN A 159 3.10 8.75 -7.00
CA ASN A 159 2.82 8.02 -8.24
C ASN A 159 1.41 8.33 -8.79
N GLY A 160 0.45 8.60 -7.90
CA GLY A 160 -0.93 8.92 -8.26
C GLY A 160 -1.09 10.21 -9.07
N ALA A 161 -0.20 11.18 -8.91
CA ALA A 161 -0.25 12.41 -9.72
C ALA A 161 -0.04 12.10 -11.21
N ILE A 162 0.95 11.26 -11.52
CA ILE A 162 1.26 10.80 -12.87
C ILE A 162 0.12 9.93 -13.42
N VAL A 163 -0.36 8.98 -12.63
CA VAL A 163 -1.45 8.08 -13.01
C VAL A 163 -2.69 8.89 -13.36
N ARG A 164 -3.05 9.90 -12.55
CA ARG A 164 -4.18 10.78 -12.79
C ARG A 164 -4.05 11.58 -14.11
N GLU A 165 -2.85 12.05 -14.44
CA GLU A 165 -2.60 12.73 -15.71
C GLU A 165 -2.90 11.79 -16.90
N ILE A 166 -2.42 10.55 -16.84
CA ILE A 166 -2.67 9.55 -17.88
C ILE A 166 -4.16 9.20 -17.94
N GLU A 167 -4.82 8.94 -16.80
CA GLU A 167 -6.25 8.64 -16.71
C GLU A 167 -7.12 9.75 -17.33
N ASN A 168 -6.76 11.02 -17.11
CA ASN A 168 -7.45 12.17 -17.71
C ASN A 168 -7.35 12.17 -19.24
N ILE A 169 -6.21 11.77 -19.79
CA ILE A 169 -6.00 11.74 -21.26
C ILE A 169 -6.73 10.55 -21.88
N ILE A 170 -6.62 9.37 -21.28
CA ILE A 170 -7.23 8.14 -21.84
C ILE A 170 -8.74 8.03 -21.55
N GLY A 171 -9.27 8.83 -20.61
CA GLY A 171 -10.67 8.79 -20.21
C GLY A 171 -11.09 7.49 -19.50
N SER A 172 -10.13 6.78 -18.87
CA SER A 172 -10.36 5.49 -18.22
C SER A 172 -9.51 5.36 -16.97
N ASN A 173 -10.02 4.64 -15.96
CA ASN A 173 -9.26 4.35 -14.75
C ASN A 173 -8.19 3.28 -15.02
N ILE A 174 -7.01 3.48 -14.45
CA ILE A 174 -5.91 2.52 -14.41
C ILE A 174 -5.99 1.75 -13.09
N ASN A 175 -5.96 0.42 -13.12
CA ASN A 175 -5.90 -0.38 -11.91
C ASN A 175 -4.55 -0.22 -11.20
N SER A 176 -4.53 -0.42 -9.88
CA SER A 176 -3.27 -0.38 -9.12
C SER A 176 -3.10 -1.57 -8.18
N PHE A 177 -1.86 -1.78 -7.74
CA PHE A 177 -1.51 -2.72 -6.69
C PHE A 177 -1.51 -2.09 -5.28
N GLY A 178 -1.92 -0.83 -5.16
CA GLY A 178 -2.02 -0.10 -3.90
C GLY A 178 -3.41 -0.17 -3.28
N LYS A 179 -3.50 0.11 -1.98
CA LYS A 179 -4.76 0.35 -1.27
C LYS A 179 -5.49 1.56 -1.87
N PRO A 180 -6.79 1.56 -1.97
CA PRO A 180 -7.78 0.51 -1.66
C PRO A 180 -8.16 -0.34 -2.89
N ASP A 181 -7.37 -0.30 -3.96
CA ASP A 181 -7.73 -0.89 -5.25
C ASP A 181 -8.04 -2.39 -5.20
N LEU A 182 -8.77 -2.85 -6.21
CA LEU A 182 -9.30 -4.20 -6.32
C LEU A 182 -8.23 -5.30 -6.16
N PHE A 183 -7.04 -5.12 -6.74
CA PHE A 183 -5.96 -6.10 -6.60
C PHE A 183 -5.49 -6.24 -5.16
N TYR A 184 -5.49 -5.13 -4.39
CA TYR A 184 -5.11 -5.15 -2.98
C TYR A 184 -6.15 -5.87 -2.13
N SER A 185 -7.41 -5.45 -2.24
CA SER A 185 -8.52 -6.04 -1.48
C SER A 185 -8.72 -7.52 -1.79
N GLN A 186 -8.68 -7.92 -3.07
CA GLN A 186 -8.75 -9.33 -3.48
C GLN A 186 -7.59 -10.15 -2.93
N TYR A 187 -6.36 -9.61 -2.94
CA TYR A 187 -5.21 -10.31 -2.36
C TYR A 187 -5.42 -10.56 -0.87
N LEU A 188 -5.87 -9.55 -0.11
CA LEU A 188 -6.15 -9.71 1.31
C LEU A 188 -7.23 -10.76 1.56
N MET A 189 -8.36 -10.67 0.90
CA MET A 189 -9.48 -11.61 1.08
C MET A 189 -9.12 -13.04 0.68
N SER A 190 -8.25 -13.23 -0.30
CA SER A 190 -7.85 -14.57 -0.77
C SER A 190 -6.79 -15.22 0.11
N ASN A 191 -5.96 -14.46 0.82
CA ASN A 191 -4.82 -14.98 1.56
C ASN A 191 -4.98 -14.92 3.08
N PHE A 192 -5.91 -14.10 3.58
CA PHE A 192 -6.12 -13.90 5.02
C PHE A 192 -7.59 -14.02 5.37
N SER A 193 -7.89 -14.91 6.31
CA SER A 193 -9.21 -15.01 6.92
C SER A 193 -9.28 -14.16 8.19
N ASN A 194 -10.47 -13.61 8.48
CA ASN A 194 -10.75 -12.90 9.74
C ASN A 194 -9.94 -11.62 9.97
N ILE A 195 -9.71 -10.81 8.93
CA ILE A 195 -9.27 -9.43 9.13
C ILE A 195 -10.47 -8.67 9.74
N SER A 196 -10.39 -8.41 11.05
CA SER A 196 -11.51 -7.80 11.79
C SER A 196 -11.42 -6.28 11.85
N ALA A 197 -10.21 -5.73 11.71
CA ALA A 197 -9.97 -4.30 11.80
C ALA A 197 -8.85 -3.86 10.84
N VAL A 198 -8.96 -2.63 10.34
CA VAL A 198 -7.89 -1.91 9.65
C VAL A 198 -7.61 -0.65 10.45
N ILE A 199 -6.36 -0.45 10.84
CA ILE A 199 -5.87 0.79 11.47
C ILE A 199 -5.03 1.54 10.44
N GLY A 200 -5.33 2.80 10.21
CA GLY A 200 -4.54 3.66 9.34
C GLY A 200 -4.85 5.13 9.58
N ASP A 201 -4.11 6.01 8.93
CA ASP A 201 -4.21 7.45 9.09
C ASP A 201 -4.86 8.15 7.88
N ARG A 202 -5.16 7.37 6.82
CA ARG A 202 -5.73 7.93 5.59
C ARG A 202 -7.11 7.36 5.28
N VAL A 203 -8.02 8.27 4.98
CA VAL A 203 -9.39 7.90 4.59
C VAL A 203 -9.40 7.25 3.20
N ASP A 204 -8.70 7.85 2.24
CA ASP A 204 -8.68 7.45 0.83
C ASP A 204 -8.01 6.10 0.55
N THR A 205 -7.22 5.60 1.49
CA THR A 205 -6.55 4.29 1.37
C THR A 205 -7.03 3.30 2.42
N ASP A 206 -6.90 3.62 3.72
CA ASP A 206 -7.08 2.65 4.80
C ASP A 206 -8.56 2.43 5.16
N VAL A 207 -9.31 3.54 5.30
CA VAL A 207 -10.74 3.46 5.61
C VAL A 207 -11.51 2.84 4.44
N LEU A 208 -11.18 3.25 3.20
CA LEU A 208 -11.82 2.65 2.02
C LEU A 208 -11.44 1.18 1.86
N LEU A 209 -10.17 0.80 2.12
CA LEU A 209 -9.77 -0.61 2.11
C LEU A 209 -10.56 -1.43 3.13
N ALA A 210 -10.72 -0.91 4.36
CA ALA A 210 -11.51 -1.59 5.39
C ALA A 210 -12.92 -1.90 4.90
N LYS A 211 -13.56 -0.96 4.23
CA LYS A 211 -14.90 -1.15 3.64
C LYS A 211 -14.90 -2.21 2.54
N GLU A 212 -13.92 -2.18 1.64
CA GLU A 212 -13.80 -3.15 0.53
C GLU A 212 -13.65 -4.60 1.05
N ILE A 213 -12.94 -4.80 2.16
CA ILE A 213 -12.74 -6.14 2.74
C ILE A 213 -13.73 -6.47 3.87
N ASN A 214 -14.74 -5.61 4.10
CA ASN A 214 -15.74 -5.75 5.16
C ASN A 214 -15.16 -5.88 6.58
N ALA A 215 -14.09 -5.13 6.85
CA ALA A 215 -13.46 -4.98 8.16
C ALA A 215 -13.87 -3.65 8.82
N LYS A 216 -13.71 -3.53 10.13
CA LYS A 216 -13.90 -2.26 10.83
C LYS A 216 -12.73 -1.32 10.61
N SER A 217 -13.02 -0.06 10.29
CA SER A 217 -12.03 0.98 10.08
C SER A 217 -11.76 1.77 11.36
N TYR A 218 -10.47 1.93 11.68
CA TYR A 218 -9.97 2.71 12.81
C TYR A 218 -9.02 3.78 12.28
N LEU A 219 -9.52 5.01 12.19
CA LEU A 219 -8.73 6.14 11.72
C LEU A 219 -7.94 6.73 12.89
N VAL A 220 -6.62 6.83 12.72
CA VAL A 220 -5.73 7.46 13.70
C VAL A 220 -5.35 8.87 13.23
N ASN A 221 -5.31 9.84 14.12
CA ASN A 221 -4.84 11.18 13.78
C ASN A 221 -3.35 11.16 13.40
N SER A 222 -3.03 11.81 12.30
CA SER A 222 -1.66 12.02 11.81
C SER A 222 -1.48 13.44 11.31
N SER A 223 -0.28 13.76 10.81
CA SER A 223 -0.01 15.04 10.12
C SER A 223 -0.55 15.07 8.69
N ILE A 224 -1.12 13.98 8.19
CA ILE A 224 -1.67 13.91 6.84
C ILE A 224 -3.07 14.51 6.83
N GLU A 225 -3.29 15.46 5.92
CA GLU A 225 -4.61 16.03 5.69
C GLU A 225 -5.45 15.05 4.86
N ASN A 226 -6.60 14.64 5.40
CA ASN A 226 -7.55 13.82 4.69
C ASN A 226 -8.46 14.70 3.82
N HIS A 227 -8.49 14.42 2.50
CA HIS A 227 -9.35 15.14 1.56
C HIS A 227 -10.79 14.61 1.51
N LEU A 228 -11.02 13.44 2.07
CA LEU A 228 -12.34 12.84 2.21
C LEU A 228 -12.89 13.06 3.62
N ASP A 229 -14.22 12.96 3.76
CA ASP A 229 -14.89 13.09 5.05
C ASP A 229 -14.43 11.97 6.00
N GLU A 230 -13.76 12.35 7.08
CA GLU A 230 -13.28 11.41 8.11
C GLU A 230 -14.41 10.70 8.86
N ASN A 231 -15.63 11.23 8.82
CA ASN A 231 -16.82 10.61 9.44
C ASN A 231 -17.24 9.33 8.73
N ILE A 232 -16.67 8.98 7.59
CA ILE A 232 -16.91 7.69 6.95
C ILE A 232 -16.18 6.53 7.62
N SER A 233 -15.22 6.80 8.53
CA SER A 233 -14.58 5.77 9.36
C SER A 233 -15.56 5.25 10.42
N ASP A 234 -15.46 3.95 10.79
CA ASP A 234 -16.25 3.40 11.88
C ASP A 234 -15.83 3.98 13.24
N PHE A 235 -14.53 4.17 13.44
CA PHE A 235 -13.95 4.71 14.67
C PHE A 235 -12.81 5.67 14.35
N ARG A 236 -12.62 6.67 15.22
CA ARG A 236 -11.54 7.65 15.13
C ARG A 236 -10.91 7.89 16.49
N PHE A 237 -9.59 7.90 16.54
CA PHE A 237 -8.81 8.09 17.76
C PHE A 237 -7.57 8.97 17.51
N ASP A 238 -7.06 9.53 18.59
CA ASP A 238 -5.85 10.35 18.50
C ASP A 238 -4.57 9.50 18.41
N THR A 239 -4.60 8.28 18.92
CA THR A 239 -3.43 7.42 18.99
C THR A 239 -3.69 6.00 18.54
N PHE A 240 -2.65 5.34 18.03
CA PHE A 240 -2.67 3.92 17.74
C PHE A 240 -3.06 3.06 18.96
N SER A 241 -2.61 3.48 20.15
CA SER A 241 -2.90 2.76 21.40
C SER A 241 -4.38 2.74 21.75
N GLU A 242 -5.09 3.84 21.50
CA GLU A 242 -6.54 3.91 21.69
C GLU A 242 -7.29 3.05 20.68
N CYS A 243 -6.85 3.04 19.40
CA CYS A 243 -7.39 2.12 18.40
C CYS A 243 -7.30 0.67 18.87
N VAL A 244 -6.12 0.23 19.28
CA VAL A 244 -5.88 -1.16 19.75
C VAL A 244 -6.72 -1.49 20.98
N SER A 245 -6.81 -0.57 21.96
CA SER A 245 -7.64 -0.76 23.17
C SER A 245 -9.11 -0.95 22.81
N SER A 246 -9.64 -0.10 21.94
CA SER A 246 -11.03 -0.19 21.45
C SER A 246 -11.29 -1.50 20.71
N ILE A 247 -10.35 -1.96 19.86
CA ILE A 247 -10.49 -3.25 19.16
C ILE A 247 -10.58 -4.42 20.15
N ILE A 248 -9.72 -4.42 21.17
CA ILE A 248 -9.72 -5.48 22.19
C ILE A 248 -11.03 -5.47 23.01
N GLU A 249 -11.53 -4.30 23.39
CA GLU A 249 -12.78 -4.16 24.11
C GLU A 249 -13.97 -4.64 23.28
N ASN A 250 -14.08 -4.22 22.03
CA ASN A 250 -15.15 -4.61 21.12
C ASN A 250 -15.12 -6.12 20.79
N SER A 251 -13.99 -6.79 20.92
CA SER A 251 -13.89 -8.24 20.68
C SER A 251 -14.40 -9.12 21.82
N LYS A 252 -14.66 -8.54 22.99
CA LYS A 252 -15.16 -9.24 24.19
C LYS A 252 -16.69 -9.22 24.31
N ASN A 253 -17.33 -8.38 23.49
CA ASN A 253 -18.79 -8.24 23.39
C ASN A 253 -19.32 -9.02 22.18
#